data_7d8d4c1ae26911c9b71ab3d52ebba654
#
_entry.id   7d8d4c1ae26911c9b71ab3d52ebba654
#
_cell.length_a   1.000
_cell.length_b   1.000
_cell.length_c   1.000
_cell.angle_alpha   90.00
_cell.angle_beta   90.00
_cell.angle_gamma   90.00
#
_symmetry.space_group_name_H-M   'P 1'
#
loop_
_entity.id
_entity.type
_entity.pdbx_description
1 polymer ?
#
loop_
_entity_poly.entity_id
_entity_poly.type
_entity_poly.pdbx_seq_one_letter_code
_entity_poly.pdbx_strand_id
1 'polypeptide(L)'
;MPRLSLWLIRTGLVYLVGGFALGAAMLVLKVAPFAPGVVAWLRPLHVELLALGWTMNLALGVAYWILPRRGSDGERGGETAVALAGLLLNAGVLSAGLGQASGAPLVSLIGRLAEAAAAATFAFHAWSRIKPFGAGIRERSSR
;
A
#
# COMPACT_ATOMS: atom_id res chain seq x y z
N MET A 1 -5.83 13.60 12.08
CA MET A 1 -5.46 12.46 11.22
C MET A 1 -5.31 11.21 12.08
N PRO A 2 -5.85 10.03 11.71
CA PRO A 2 -5.69 8.81 12.52
C PRO A 2 -4.25 8.31 12.48
N ARG A 3 -3.80 7.65 13.57
CA ARG A 3 -2.44 7.11 13.66
C ARG A 3 -2.10 6.13 12.53
N LEU A 4 -3.06 5.28 12.15
CA LEU A 4 -2.91 4.32 11.03
C LEU A 4 -2.70 5.02 9.68
N SER A 5 -3.44 6.10 9.38
CA SER A 5 -3.18 6.87 8.14
C SER A 5 -1.78 7.46 8.12
N LEU A 6 -1.33 8.02 9.24
CA LEU A 6 0.03 8.55 9.35
C LEU A 6 1.08 7.46 9.14
N TRP A 7 0.87 6.28 9.72
CA TRP A 7 1.77 5.14 9.54
C TRP A 7 1.84 4.72 8.07
N LEU A 8 0.70 4.48 7.40
CA LEU A 8 0.64 4.09 6.00
C LEU A 8 1.30 5.14 5.08
N ILE A 9 0.98 6.42 5.26
CA ILE A 9 1.56 7.49 4.43
C ILE A 9 3.06 7.59 4.64
N ARG A 10 3.56 7.52 5.89
CA ARG A 10 5.00 7.56 6.17
C ARG A 10 5.72 6.35 5.57
N THR A 11 5.15 5.16 5.68
CA THR A 11 5.69 3.95 5.05
C THR A 11 5.72 4.09 3.53
N GLY A 12 4.66 4.62 2.92
CA GLY A 12 4.66 4.94 1.50
C GLY A 12 5.78 5.90 1.09
N LEU A 13 6.02 6.96 1.87
CA LEU A 13 7.13 7.89 1.61
C LEU A 13 8.51 7.21 1.73
N VAL A 14 8.70 6.29 2.66
CA VAL A 14 9.93 5.48 2.75
C VAL A 14 10.12 4.65 1.50
N TYR A 15 9.06 4.00 1.01
CA TYR A 15 9.11 3.26 -0.25
C TYR A 15 9.39 4.15 -1.46
N LEU A 16 8.84 5.36 -1.49
CA LEU A 16 9.13 6.35 -2.53
C LEU A 16 10.62 6.66 -2.59
N VAL A 17 11.21 7.05 -1.45
CA VAL A 17 12.64 7.37 -1.35
C VAL A 17 13.49 6.15 -1.72
N GLY A 18 13.19 4.98 -1.16
CA GLY A 18 13.90 3.73 -1.46
C GLY A 18 13.81 3.34 -2.93
N GLY A 19 12.62 3.43 -3.52
CA GLY A 19 12.39 3.15 -4.91
C GLY A 19 13.18 4.07 -5.84
N PHE A 20 13.14 5.39 -5.61
CA PHE A 20 13.95 6.33 -6.39
C PHE A 20 15.45 6.13 -6.21
N ALA A 21 15.92 5.82 -4.99
CA ALA A 21 17.32 5.50 -4.74
C ALA A 21 17.78 4.25 -5.54
N LEU A 22 16.96 3.19 -5.57
CA LEU A 22 17.23 2.02 -6.41
C LEU A 22 17.25 2.37 -7.90
N GLY A 23 16.32 3.20 -8.37
CA GLY A 23 16.29 3.67 -9.75
C GLY A 23 17.56 4.44 -10.13
N ALA A 24 18.00 5.36 -9.28
CA ALA A 24 19.23 6.10 -9.46
C ALA A 24 20.46 5.17 -9.47
N ALA A 25 20.53 4.22 -8.54
CA ALA A 25 21.60 3.21 -8.52
C ALA A 25 21.63 2.38 -9.81
N MET A 26 20.47 1.96 -10.32
CA MET A 26 20.38 1.23 -11.60
C MET A 26 20.87 2.05 -12.78
N LEU A 27 20.61 3.37 -12.82
CA LEU A 27 21.14 4.25 -13.88
C LEU A 27 22.66 4.34 -13.82
N VAL A 28 23.25 4.51 -12.64
CA VAL A 28 24.70 4.52 -12.47
C VAL A 28 25.32 3.20 -12.90
N LEU A 29 24.72 2.07 -12.49
CA LEU A 29 25.21 0.73 -12.85
C LEU A 29 25.09 0.40 -14.35
N LYS A 30 24.16 1.03 -15.08
CA LYS A 30 24.07 0.89 -16.54
C LYS A 30 25.24 1.52 -17.29
N VAL A 31 25.79 2.61 -16.73
CA VAL A 31 26.96 3.29 -17.32
C VAL A 31 28.26 2.59 -16.91
N ALA A 32 28.25 1.87 -15.82
CA ALA A 32 29.40 1.14 -15.29
C ALA A 32 29.37 -0.31 -15.77
N PRO A 33 30.33 -0.79 -16.57
CA PRO A 33 30.23 -2.08 -17.29
C PRO A 33 30.42 -3.34 -16.40
N PHE A 34 30.57 -3.19 -15.08
CA PHE A 34 31.01 -4.30 -14.22
C PHE A 34 29.89 -5.07 -13.52
N ALA A 35 28.62 -4.75 -13.72
CA ALA A 35 27.57 -5.46 -12.96
C ALA A 35 26.21 -5.57 -13.67
N PRO A 36 26.12 -6.14 -14.89
CA PRO A 36 24.86 -6.25 -15.61
C PRO A 36 23.80 -7.08 -14.85
N GLY A 37 24.22 -8.07 -14.07
CA GLY A 37 23.33 -8.91 -13.25
C GLY A 37 22.70 -8.14 -12.06
N VAL A 38 23.40 -7.15 -11.52
CA VAL A 38 22.87 -6.35 -10.38
C VAL A 38 21.69 -5.51 -10.80
N VAL A 39 21.68 -4.94 -12.00
CA VAL A 39 20.55 -4.17 -12.52
C VAL A 39 19.31 -5.05 -12.67
N ALA A 40 19.48 -6.27 -13.21
CA ALA A 40 18.40 -7.23 -13.33
C ALA A 40 17.82 -7.63 -11.97
N TRP A 41 18.67 -7.77 -10.96
CA TRP A 41 18.29 -8.08 -9.58
C TRP A 41 17.54 -6.93 -8.88
N LEU A 42 17.98 -5.68 -9.07
CA LEU A 42 17.36 -4.50 -8.44
C LEU A 42 16.02 -4.11 -9.06
N ARG A 43 15.82 -4.41 -10.35
CA ARG A 43 14.65 -3.98 -11.11
C ARG A 43 13.31 -4.41 -10.49
N PRO A 44 13.09 -5.68 -10.10
CA PRO A 44 11.82 -6.08 -9.47
C PRO A 44 11.55 -5.31 -8.17
N LEU A 45 12.56 -5.15 -7.32
CA LEU A 45 12.45 -4.38 -6.08
C LEU A 45 12.09 -2.92 -6.35
N HIS A 46 12.77 -2.25 -7.28
CA HIS A 46 12.48 -0.88 -7.66
C HIS A 46 11.02 -0.70 -8.11
N VAL A 47 10.53 -1.58 -8.99
CA VAL A 47 9.16 -1.54 -9.47
C VAL A 47 8.17 -1.79 -8.34
N GLU A 48 8.44 -2.77 -7.49
CA GLU A 48 7.56 -3.16 -6.39
C GLU A 48 7.42 -2.05 -5.35
N LEU A 49 8.54 -1.44 -4.95
CA LEU A 49 8.52 -0.34 -3.97
C LEU A 49 7.74 0.87 -4.49
N LEU A 50 7.84 1.21 -5.78
CA LEU A 50 7.14 2.36 -6.34
C LEU A 50 5.69 2.04 -6.70
N ALA A 51 5.44 0.93 -7.42
CA ALA A 51 4.11 0.63 -7.92
C ALA A 51 3.14 0.24 -6.80
N LEU A 52 3.53 -0.65 -5.91
CA LEU A 52 2.67 -1.13 -4.83
C LEU A 52 3.05 -0.55 -3.47
N GLY A 53 4.32 -0.53 -3.13
CA GLY A 53 4.79 -0.03 -1.84
C GLY A 53 4.37 1.41 -1.59
N TRP A 54 4.75 2.34 -2.44
CA TRP A 54 4.39 3.76 -2.31
C TRP A 54 2.93 4.00 -2.62
N THR A 55 2.48 3.65 -3.84
CA THR A 55 1.16 4.06 -4.34
C THR A 55 0.02 3.51 -3.47
N MET A 56 0.08 2.23 -3.11
CA MET A 56 -0.98 1.60 -2.33
C MET A 56 -0.98 2.06 -0.87
N ASN A 57 0.19 2.20 -0.23
CA ASN A 57 0.24 2.75 1.13
C ASN A 57 -0.32 4.18 1.19
N LEU A 58 0.01 5.03 0.20
CA LEU A 58 -0.54 6.37 0.12
C LEU A 58 -2.06 6.34 -0.10
N ALA A 59 -2.53 5.54 -1.07
CA ALA A 59 -3.96 5.42 -1.38
C ALA A 59 -4.78 4.91 -0.18
N LEU A 60 -4.34 3.83 0.48
CA LEU A 60 -5.02 3.28 1.65
C LEU A 60 -4.98 4.26 2.84
N GLY A 61 -3.84 4.91 3.07
CA GLY A 61 -3.67 5.88 4.16
C GLY A 61 -4.57 7.10 3.99
N VAL A 62 -4.63 7.67 2.79
CA VAL A 62 -5.49 8.81 2.47
C VAL A 62 -6.96 8.40 2.46
N ALA A 63 -7.31 7.28 1.82
CA ALA A 63 -8.68 6.79 1.78
C ALA A 63 -9.23 6.54 3.20
N TYR A 64 -8.46 5.91 4.09
CA TYR A 64 -8.88 5.70 5.47
C TYR A 64 -9.11 7.02 6.22
N TRP A 65 -8.34 8.05 5.92
CA TRP A 65 -8.50 9.37 6.53
C TRP A 65 -9.76 10.09 6.07
N ILE A 66 -10.05 10.09 4.75
CA ILE A 66 -11.15 10.87 4.16
C ILE A 66 -12.50 10.16 4.21
N LEU A 67 -12.54 8.82 4.30
CA LEU A 67 -13.79 8.08 4.36
C LEU A 67 -14.64 8.48 5.58
N PRO A 68 -15.98 8.58 5.42
CA PRO A 68 -16.90 8.95 6.49
C PRO A 68 -16.73 8.06 7.73
N ARG A 69 -16.95 8.64 8.92
CA ARG A 69 -16.96 7.90 10.19
C ARG A 69 -18.24 7.07 10.29
N ARG A 70 -18.19 5.96 11.05
CA ARG A 70 -19.38 5.16 11.35
C ARG A 70 -20.07 5.68 12.60
N GLY A 71 -21.42 5.87 12.52
CA GLY A 71 -22.28 6.18 13.66
C GLY A 71 -22.15 7.60 14.22
N SER A 72 -22.97 7.89 15.22
CA SER A 72 -23.06 9.16 15.94
C SER A 72 -21.81 9.46 16.78
N ASP A 73 -21.14 8.42 17.26
CA ASP A 73 -20.03 8.52 18.22
C ASP A 73 -18.68 8.83 17.57
N GLY A 74 -18.66 9.01 16.24
CA GLY A 74 -17.50 9.47 15.51
C GLY A 74 -16.36 8.43 15.42
N GLU A 75 -16.58 7.18 15.80
CA GLU A 75 -15.62 6.12 15.65
C GLU A 75 -15.39 5.76 14.17
N ARG A 76 -14.12 5.57 13.79
CA ARG A 76 -13.79 5.16 12.42
C ARG A 76 -14.05 3.68 12.16
N GLY A 77 -14.27 2.88 13.20
CA GLY A 77 -14.56 1.46 13.14
C GLY A 77 -13.51 0.66 12.32
N GLY A 78 -13.18 -0.55 12.77
CA GLY A 78 -12.34 -1.45 11.98
C GLY A 78 -10.87 -1.04 11.86
N GLU A 79 -10.29 -0.37 12.87
CA GLU A 79 -8.84 -0.07 12.90
C GLU A 79 -8.01 -1.34 12.71
N THR A 80 -8.45 -2.45 13.26
CA THR A 80 -7.80 -3.76 13.11
C THR A 80 -7.77 -4.23 11.66
N ALA A 81 -8.87 -4.06 10.90
CA ALA A 81 -8.93 -4.45 9.49
C ALA A 81 -7.97 -3.60 8.65
N VAL A 82 -7.89 -2.30 8.91
CA VAL A 82 -6.97 -1.41 8.19
C VAL A 82 -5.51 -1.68 8.58
N ALA A 83 -5.24 -1.96 9.86
CA ALA A 83 -3.91 -2.37 10.32
C ALA A 83 -3.47 -3.69 9.67
N LEU A 84 -4.37 -4.69 9.62
CA LEU A 84 -4.12 -5.96 8.95
C LEU A 84 -3.86 -5.76 7.44
N ALA A 85 -4.68 -4.96 6.76
CA ALA A 85 -4.46 -4.64 5.36
C ALA A 85 -3.09 -3.98 5.13
N GLY A 86 -2.71 -3.03 5.98
CA GLY A 86 -1.39 -2.40 5.92
C GLY A 86 -0.24 -3.38 6.15
N LEU A 87 -0.35 -4.29 7.14
CA LEU A 87 0.66 -5.31 7.42
C LEU A 87 0.79 -6.29 6.24
N LEU A 88 -0.33 -6.79 5.72
CA LEU A 88 -0.35 -7.70 4.57
C LEU A 88 0.25 -7.03 3.33
N LEU A 89 -0.09 -5.77 3.07
CA LEU A 89 0.46 -5.01 1.95
C LEU A 89 1.99 -4.91 2.06
N ASN A 90 2.49 -4.49 3.21
CA ASN A 90 3.93 -4.26 3.38
C ASN A 90 4.73 -5.57 3.38
N ALA A 91 4.22 -6.63 4.00
CA ALA A 91 4.81 -7.96 3.92
C ALA A 91 4.77 -8.48 2.46
N GLY A 92 3.67 -8.26 1.75
CA GLY A 92 3.50 -8.62 0.34
C GLY A 92 4.52 -7.94 -0.57
N VAL A 93 4.62 -6.62 -0.50
CA VAL A 93 5.57 -5.81 -1.29
C VAL A 93 7.01 -6.30 -1.12
N LEU A 94 7.45 -6.52 0.12
CA LEU A 94 8.80 -7.00 0.38
C LEU A 94 9.01 -8.43 -0.11
N SER A 95 8.06 -9.33 0.17
CA SER A 95 8.16 -10.74 -0.26
C SER A 95 8.10 -10.88 -1.77
N ALA A 96 7.21 -10.15 -2.45
CA ALA A 96 7.09 -10.20 -3.90
C ALA A 96 8.35 -9.65 -4.58
N GLY A 97 8.83 -8.48 -4.15
CA GLY A 97 10.03 -7.85 -4.71
C GLY A 97 11.30 -8.69 -4.49
N LEU A 98 11.53 -9.14 -3.26
CA LEU A 98 12.68 -9.99 -2.93
C LEU A 98 12.59 -11.37 -3.59
N GLY A 99 11.39 -11.97 -3.62
CA GLY A 99 11.17 -13.26 -4.28
C GLY A 99 11.47 -13.23 -5.78
N GLN A 100 11.06 -12.15 -6.47
CA GLN A 100 11.40 -11.96 -7.87
C GLN A 100 12.89 -11.71 -8.08
N ALA A 101 13.49 -10.85 -7.26
CA ALA A 101 14.91 -10.53 -7.35
C ALA A 101 15.79 -11.77 -7.12
N SER A 102 15.46 -12.62 -6.15
CA SER A 102 16.24 -13.83 -5.81
C SER A 102 15.88 -15.06 -6.65
N GLY A 103 14.93 -14.97 -7.57
CA GLY A 103 14.47 -16.12 -8.35
C GLY A 103 13.72 -17.17 -7.52
N ALA A 104 13.07 -16.76 -6.43
CA ALA A 104 12.27 -17.62 -5.54
C ALA A 104 10.77 -17.48 -5.86
N PRO A 105 10.20 -18.25 -6.81
CA PRO A 105 8.86 -18.05 -7.33
C PRO A 105 7.77 -18.25 -6.26
N LEU A 106 7.98 -19.16 -5.32
CA LEU A 106 7.04 -19.41 -4.23
C LEU A 106 6.94 -18.20 -3.27
N VAL A 107 8.07 -17.58 -2.94
CA VAL A 107 8.11 -16.38 -2.09
C VAL A 107 7.42 -15.21 -2.79
N SER A 108 7.67 -15.04 -4.09
CA SER A 108 7.00 -14.04 -4.91
C SER A 108 5.48 -14.27 -4.96
N LEU A 109 5.04 -15.52 -5.15
CA LEU A 109 3.62 -15.86 -5.17
C LEU A 109 2.93 -15.55 -3.83
N ILE A 110 3.55 -15.94 -2.72
CA ILE A 110 3.02 -15.63 -1.37
C ILE A 110 2.91 -14.11 -1.19
N GLY A 111 3.91 -13.35 -1.64
CA GLY A 111 3.86 -11.89 -1.63
C GLY A 111 2.67 -11.34 -2.41
N ARG A 112 2.44 -11.80 -3.63
CA ARG A 112 1.29 -11.40 -4.47
C ARG A 112 -0.07 -11.73 -3.84
N LEU A 113 -0.18 -12.89 -3.21
CA LEU A 113 -1.40 -13.27 -2.50
C LEU A 113 -1.63 -12.37 -1.27
N ALA A 114 -0.58 -12.01 -0.55
CA ALA A 114 -0.68 -11.08 0.57
C ALA A 114 -1.13 -9.67 0.12
N GLU A 115 -0.62 -9.15 -1.00
CA GLU A 115 -1.04 -7.88 -1.59
C GLU A 115 -2.52 -7.91 -2.00
N ALA A 116 -2.95 -8.99 -2.67
CA ALA A 116 -4.34 -9.17 -3.05
C ALA A 116 -5.26 -9.26 -1.82
N ALA A 117 -4.84 -9.98 -0.78
CA ALA A 117 -5.55 -10.07 0.49
C ALA A 117 -5.64 -8.72 1.20
N ALA A 118 -4.57 -7.91 1.16
CA ALA A 118 -4.56 -6.55 1.70
C ALA A 118 -5.60 -5.66 1.02
N ALA A 119 -5.62 -5.67 -0.32
CA ALA A 119 -6.58 -4.91 -1.11
C ALA A 119 -8.03 -5.35 -0.83
N ALA A 120 -8.28 -6.65 -0.80
CA ALA A 120 -9.59 -7.21 -0.47
C ALA A 120 -10.04 -6.82 0.94
N THR A 121 -9.18 -6.98 1.94
CA THR A 121 -9.48 -6.63 3.34
C THR A 121 -9.86 -5.16 3.48
N PHE A 122 -9.10 -4.26 2.83
CA PHE A 122 -9.41 -2.84 2.84
C PHE A 122 -10.70 -2.53 2.10
N ALA A 123 -10.92 -3.12 0.91
CA ALA A 123 -12.11 -2.90 0.10
C ALA A 123 -13.39 -3.31 0.85
N PHE A 124 -13.42 -4.49 1.47
CA PHE A 124 -14.55 -4.94 2.30
C PHE A 124 -14.81 -4.00 3.47
N HIS A 125 -13.74 -3.54 4.14
CA HIS A 125 -13.87 -2.58 5.24
C HIS A 125 -14.41 -1.23 4.77
N ALA A 126 -13.93 -0.72 3.63
CA ALA A 126 -14.30 0.56 3.07
C ALA A 126 -15.71 0.58 2.46
N TRP A 127 -16.17 -0.56 1.92
CA TRP A 127 -17.42 -0.67 1.14
C TRP A 127 -18.63 -0.03 1.83
N SER A 128 -18.87 -0.38 3.08
CA SER A 128 -20.02 0.13 3.86
C SER A 128 -19.87 1.61 4.26
N ARG A 129 -18.72 2.24 4.03
CA ARG A 129 -18.44 3.65 4.37
C ARG A 129 -18.62 4.57 3.16
N ILE A 130 -18.70 4.00 1.95
CA ILE A 130 -18.96 4.76 0.73
C ILE A 130 -20.46 5.09 0.69
N LYS A 131 -20.80 6.37 0.90
CA LYS A 131 -22.17 6.86 0.85
C LYS A 131 -22.32 7.84 -0.32
N PRO A 132 -23.51 7.86 -1.00
CA PRO A 132 -23.76 8.86 -2.03
C PRO A 132 -23.77 10.26 -1.43
N PHE A 133 -23.38 11.24 -2.24
CA PHE A 133 -23.39 12.65 -1.84
C PHE A 133 -24.81 13.08 -1.41
N GLY A 134 -24.96 13.75 -0.27
CA GLY A 134 -26.24 14.23 0.22
C GLY A 134 -27.06 13.23 1.05
N ALA A 135 -26.62 12.00 1.28
CA ALA A 135 -27.36 11.03 2.10
C ALA A 135 -27.63 11.54 3.52
N GLY A 136 -26.69 12.26 4.15
CA GLY A 136 -26.86 12.82 5.50
C GLY A 136 -27.78 14.05 5.58
N ILE A 137 -28.08 14.69 4.46
CA ILE A 137 -29.01 15.85 4.41
C ILE A 137 -30.46 15.36 4.44
N ARG A 138 -30.74 14.24 3.77
CA ARG A 138 -32.09 13.63 3.74
C ARG A 138 -32.53 13.10 5.11
N GLU A 139 -31.62 12.50 5.88
CA GLU A 139 -31.94 12.02 7.25
C GLU A 139 -32.25 13.14 8.24
N ARG A 140 -31.70 14.35 8.07
CA ARG A 140 -31.98 15.51 8.91
C ARG A 140 -33.34 16.17 8.57
N SER A 141 -33.76 16.11 7.31
CA SER A 141 -35.01 16.70 6.85
C SER A 141 -36.25 15.85 7.18
N SER A 142 -36.06 14.58 7.57
CA SER A 142 -37.15 13.65 7.95
C SER A 142 -37.36 13.52 9.46
N ARG A 143 -36.63 14.28 10.28
CA ARG A 143 -36.82 14.40 11.74
C ARG A 143 -37.35 15.77 12.13
#